data_b1a971085d1fc72148903936b2e1df2f
#
_entry.id   b1a971085d1fc72148903936b2e1df2f
#
_cell.length_a   1.000
_cell.length_b   1.000
_cell.length_c   1.000
_cell.angle_alpha   90.00
_cell.angle_beta   90.00
_cell.angle_gamma   90.00
#
_symmetry.space_group_name_H-M   'P 1'
#
loop_
_entity.id
_entity.type
_entity.pdbx_description
1 polymer ?
#
loop_
_entity_poly.entity_id
_entity_poly.type
_entity_poly.pdbx_seq_one_letter_code
_entity_poly.pdbx_strand_id
1 'polypeptide(L)'
;NAPDSDLLPKASTPAYAKLDELTYFILAELEQPLWSKGKHMFALPEEVRIPAMFDTAKFEFEKAVRALDHLLPEIDCEYAIGSSFCIADLLLAHTFNWAIRFEFDVPDKYIALRNRHYLRPAAQRAMAVVE
;
A
#
# COMPACT_ATOMS: atom_id res chain seq x y z
N ASN A 1 -0.96 -15.62 17.53
CA ASN A 1 -0.26 -14.63 18.36
C ASN A 1 1.24 -14.92 18.34
N ALA A 2 2.04 -13.94 17.95
CA ALA A 2 3.50 -13.98 17.92
C ALA A 2 4.02 -12.75 18.71
N PRO A 3 4.01 -12.80 20.04
CA PRO A 3 4.33 -11.66 20.91
C PRO A 3 5.79 -11.17 20.73
N ASP A 4 6.66 -12.05 20.24
CA ASP A 4 8.07 -11.74 19.96
C ASP A 4 8.34 -11.37 18.49
N SER A 5 7.28 -11.06 17.74
CA SER A 5 7.40 -10.68 16.34
C SER A 5 7.72 -9.18 16.21
N ASP A 6 8.73 -8.85 15.41
CA ASP A 6 9.09 -7.46 15.07
C ASP A 6 8.15 -6.79 14.06
N LEU A 7 7.02 -7.43 13.72
CA LEU A 7 6.05 -6.89 12.75
C LEU A 7 5.34 -5.62 13.25
N LEU A 8 5.29 -5.42 14.55
CA LEU A 8 4.74 -4.23 15.18
C LEU A 8 5.79 -3.55 16.04
N PRO A 9 6.03 -2.25 15.90
CA PRO A 9 6.80 -1.49 16.86
C PRO A 9 6.19 -1.61 18.28
N LYS A 10 7.03 -1.43 19.28
CA LYS A 10 6.56 -1.48 20.69
C LYS A 10 5.53 -0.39 20.93
N ALA A 11 4.41 -0.76 21.56
CA ALA A 11 3.35 0.16 21.94
C ALA A 11 3.88 1.35 22.75
N SER A 12 3.23 2.50 22.62
CA SER A 12 3.60 3.77 23.28
C SER A 12 4.97 4.32 22.89
N THR A 13 5.44 4.01 21.69
CA THR A 13 6.65 4.59 21.09
C THR A 13 6.31 5.49 19.89
N PRO A 14 7.18 6.45 19.51
CA PRO A 14 7.00 7.24 18.28
C PRO A 14 6.88 6.36 17.02
N ALA A 15 7.59 5.24 16.96
CA ALA A 15 7.49 4.30 15.85
C ALA A 15 6.09 3.65 15.77
N TYR A 16 5.45 3.37 16.91
CA TYR A 16 4.08 2.88 16.93
C TYR A 16 3.08 3.94 16.45
N ALA A 17 3.23 5.18 16.89
CA ALA A 17 2.40 6.28 16.40
C ALA A 17 2.56 6.48 14.88
N LYS A 18 3.78 6.35 14.36
CA LYS A 18 4.06 6.40 12.91
C LYS A 18 3.43 5.23 12.16
N LEU A 19 3.42 4.03 12.76
CA LEU A 19 2.72 2.88 12.21
C LEU A 19 1.21 3.15 12.08
N ASP A 20 0.59 3.67 13.12
CA ASP A 20 -0.85 4.00 13.09
C ASP A 20 -1.14 5.05 12.01
N GLU A 21 -0.36 6.13 11.95
CA GLU A 21 -0.49 7.17 10.92
C GLU A 21 -0.43 6.56 9.51
N LEU A 22 0.60 5.76 9.22
CA LEU A 22 0.76 5.14 7.90
C LEU A 22 -0.34 4.13 7.61
N THR A 23 -0.74 3.32 8.58
CA THR A 23 -1.81 2.32 8.40
C THR A 23 -3.12 2.99 8.00
N TYR A 24 -3.55 4.00 8.75
CA TYR A 24 -4.78 4.72 8.44
C TYR A 24 -4.68 5.48 7.11
N PHE A 25 -3.55 6.10 6.84
CA PHE A 25 -3.31 6.78 5.56
C PHE A 25 -3.39 5.82 4.37
N ILE A 26 -2.71 4.67 4.46
CA ILE A 26 -2.72 3.68 3.38
C ILE A 26 -4.15 3.21 3.10
N LEU A 27 -4.91 2.84 4.13
CA LEU A 27 -6.26 2.32 3.96
C LEU A 27 -7.27 3.38 3.50
N ALA A 28 -7.18 4.60 4.03
CA ALA A 28 -8.18 5.64 3.78
C ALA A 28 -7.90 6.47 2.52
N GLU A 29 -6.64 6.69 2.18
CA GLU A 29 -6.25 7.61 1.10
C GLU A 29 -5.60 6.87 -0.08
N LEU A 30 -4.66 5.94 0.18
CA LEU A 30 -3.89 5.30 -0.88
C LEU A 30 -4.64 4.10 -1.51
N GLU A 31 -5.30 3.27 -0.71
CA GLU A 31 -6.04 2.08 -1.18
C GLU A 31 -7.43 2.43 -1.70
N GLN A 32 -8.07 3.43 -1.14
CA GLN A 32 -9.45 3.80 -1.45
C GLN A 32 -9.69 4.09 -2.96
N PRO A 33 -8.81 4.82 -3.69
CA PRO A 33 -8.94 4.99 -5.14
C PRO A 33 -8.90 3.68 -5.93
N LEU A 34 -8.11 2.71 -5.47
CA LEU A 34 -8.03 1.38 -6.11
C LEU A 34 -9.38 0.65 -5.98
N TRP A 35 -9.97 0.70 -4.79
CA TRP A 35 -11.32 0.18 -4.57
C TRP A 35 -12.37 0.90 -5.41
N SER A 36 -12.29 2.22 -5.54
CA SER A 36 -13.21 3.00 -6.38
C SER A 36 -13.14 2.53 -7.83
N LYS A 37 -11.94 2.40 -8.39
CA LYS A 37 -11.77 1.85 -9.74
C LYS A 37 -12.30 0.42 -9.83
N GLY A 38 -11.90 -0.47 -8.91
CA GLY A 38 -12.31 -1.88 -8.92
C GLY A 38 -13.82 -2.08 -8.82
N LYS A 39 -14.49 -1.33 -7.95
CA LYS A 39 -15.95 -1.37 -7.84
C LYS A 39 -16.63 -1.09 -9.18
N HIS A 40 -16.25 -0.01 -9.86
CA HIS A 40 -16.87 0.40 -11.11
C HIS A 40 -16.33 -0.35 -12.34
N MET A 41 -15.23 -1.09 -12.21
CA MET A 41 -14.67 -1.93 -13.26
C MET A 41 -15.34 -3.30 -13.33
N PHE A 42 -15.52 -3.98 -12.17
CA PHE A 42 -16.01 -5.35 -12.15
C PHE A 42 -16.88 -5.76 -10.95
N ALA A 43 -16.76 -5.11 -9.77
CA ALA A 43 -17.38 -5.63 -8.55
C ALA A 43 -18.86 -5.27 -8.40
N LEU A 44 -19.27 -4.11 -8.89
CA LEU A 44 -20.68 -3.69 -8.89
C LEU A 44 -21.45 -4.33 -10.06
N PRO A 45 -22.80 -4.50 -9.94
CA PRO A 45 -23.65 -4.80 -11.08
C PRO A 45 -23.46 -3.76 -12.20
N GLU A 46 -23.48 -4.21 -13.45
CA GLU A 46 -23.14 -3.37 -14.62
C GLU A 46 -23.95 -2.09 -14.71
N GLU A 47 -25.24 -2.18 -14.40
CA GLU A 47 -26.20 -1.07 -14.46
C GLU A 47 -25.94 0.08 -13.48
N VAL A 48 -25.11 -0.16 -12.45
CA VAL A 48 -24.73 0.87 -11.47
C VAL A 48 -23.24 1.28 -11.58
N ARG A 49 -22.51 0.76 -12.56
CA ARG A 49 -21.13 1.16 -12.81
C ARG A 49 -21.07 2.54 -13.44
N ILE A 50 -20.12 3.34 -13.00
CA ILE A 50 -19.88 4.71 -13.47
C ILE A 50 -18.43 4.80 -13.97
N PRO A 51 -18.19 4.65 -15.29
CA PRO A 51 -16.81 4.70 -15.83
C PRO A 51 -16.07 5.99 -15.53
N ALA A 52 -16.77 7.13 -15.43
CA ALA A 52 -16.19 8.42 -15.06
C ALA A 52 -15.49 8.42 -13.68
N MET A 53 -15.79 7.45 -12.82
CA MET A 53 -15.08 7.26 -11.55
C MET A 53 -13.61 6.89 -11.72
N PHE A 54 -13.20 6.43 -12.90
CA PHE A 54 -11.79 6.08 -13.15
C PHE A 54 -10.88 7.31 -13.14
N ASP A 55 -11.34 8.41 -13.72
CA ASP A 55 -10.59 9.68 -13.70
C ASP A 55 -10.48 10.26 -12.29
N THR A 56 -11.57 10.19 -11.52
CA THR A 56 -11.56 10.58 -10.10
C THR A 56 -10.58 9.73 -9.30
N ALA A 57 -10.65 8.40 -9.46
CA ALA A 57 -9.74 7.49 -8.77
C ALA A 57 -8.26 7.74 -9.13
N LYS A 58 -7.97 8.03 -10.40
CA LYS A 58 -6.62 8.41 -10.83
C LYS A 58 -6.14 9.67 -10.12
N PHE A 59 -6.94 10.73 -10.12
CA PHE A 59 -6.61 11.98 -9.45
C PHE A 59 -6.38 11.80 -7.94
N GLU A 60 -7.25 11.05 -7.27
CA GLU A 60 -7.15 10.76 -5.82
C GLU A 60 -5.90 9.94 -5.50
N PHE A 61 -5.58 8.94 -6.32
CA PHE A 61 -4.36 8.15 -6.14
C PHE A 61 -3.09 9.00 -6.29
N GLU A 62 -3.01 9.83 -7.33
CA GLU A 62 -1.87 10.75 -7.53
C GLU A 62 -1.73 11.74 -6.36
N LYS A 63 -2.85 12.25 -5.84
CA LYS A 63 -2.87 13.10 -4.65
C LYS A 63 -2.34 12.36 -3.42
N ALA A 64 -2.80 11.12 -3.20
CA ALA A 64 -2.36 10.28 -2.09
C ALA A 64 -0.86 9.95 -2.19
N VAL A 65 -0.35 9.63 -3.37
CA VAL A 65 1.09 9.40 -3.60
C VAL A 65 1.93 10.63 -3.23
N ARG A 66 1.51 11.83 -3.64
CA ARG A 66 2.20 13.07 -3.24
C ARG A 66 2.18 13.31 -1.73
N ALA A 67 1.08 12.99 -1.06
CA ALA A 67 0.99 13.08 0.40
C ALA A 67 1.89 12.05 1.09
N LEU A 68 1.96 10.83 0.56
CA LEU A 68 2.84 9.78 1.05
C LEU A 68 4.31 10.19 0.98
N ASP A 69 4.73 10.95 -0.03
CA ASP A 69 6.09 11.47 -0.16
C ASP A 69 6.49 12.36 1.04
N HIS A 70 5.52 13.08 1.63
CA HIS A 70 5.75 13.85 2.85
C HIS A 70 5.75 13.00 4.12
N LEU A 71 4.97 11.91 4.13
CA LEU A 71 4.93 10.98 5.25
C LEU A 71 6.17 10.08 5.31
N LEU A 72 6.76 9.79 4.14
CA LEU A 72 7.94 8.95 3.97
C LEU A 72 9.03 9.68 3.20
N PRO A 73 9.63 10.75 3.74
CA PRO A 73 10.63 11.55 3.03
C PRO A 73 11.91 10.76 2.72
N GLU A 74 12.19 9.72 3.48
CA GLU A 74 13.37 8.85 3.34
C GLU A 74 12.97 7.47 2.77
N ILE A 75 12.11 7.43 1.76
CA ILE A 75 11.63 6.16 1.16
C ILE A 75 12.74 5.30 0.54
N ASP A 76 13.93 5.87 0.33
CA ASP A 76 15.13 5.14 -0.09
C ASP A 76 15.69 4.24 1.04
N CYS A 77 15.25 4.46 2.30
CA CYS A 77 15.48 3.52 3.38
C CYS A 77 14.86 2.16 3.07
N GLU A 78 15.47 1.11 3.61
CA GLU A 78 15.04 -0.25 3.34
C GLU A 78 13.60 -0.53 3.83
N TYR A 79 13.19 0.14 4.93
CA TYR A 79 11.90 -0.06 5.59
C TYR A 79 11.17 1.28 5.81
N ALA A 80 9.86 1.22 5.86
CA ALA A 80 9.01 2.40 6.08
C ALA A 80 9.17 3.01 7.49
N ILE A 81 9.49 2.18 8.47
CA ILE A 81 9.64 2.60 9.87
C ILE A 81 10.86 1.91 10.49
N GLY A 82 11.82 2.70 10.95
CA GLY A 82 13.00 2.16 11.65
C GLY A 82 13.89 1.31 10.75
N SER A 83 14.43 0.23 11.31
CA SER A 83 15.46 -0.61 10.69
C SER A 83 15.06 -2.06 10.46
N SER A 84 13.76 -2.38 10.58
CA SER A 84 13.25 -3.73 10.38
C SER A 84 11.90 -3.72 9.66
N PHE A 85 11.60 -4.82 8.96
CA PHE A 85 10.34 -5.00 8.28
C PHE A 85 9.16 -5.03 9.27
N CYS A 86 8.13 -4.25 9.00
CA CYS A 86 6.93 -4.19 9.80
C CYS A 86 5.65 -4.26 8.93
N ILE A 87 4.49 -4.21 9.56
CA ILE A 87 3.20 -4.30 8.87
C ILE A 87 2.99 -3.14 7.88
N ALA A 88 3.56 -1.94 8.11
CA ALA A 88 3.46 -0.83 7.16
C ALA A 88 4.13 -1.16 5.82
N ASP A 89 5.28 -1.84 5.84
CA ASP A 89 5.96 -2.31 4.63
C ASP A 89 5.12 -3.30 3.84
N LEU A 90 4.43 -4.21 4.56
CA LEU A 90 3.51 -5.17 3.96
C LEU A 90 2.35 -4.45 3.26
N LEU A 91 1.70 -3.52 3.96
CA LEU A 91 0.55 -2.77 3.43
C LEU A 91 0.95 -1.94 2.22
N LEU A 92 2.07 -1.20 2.29
CA LEU A 92 2.58 -0.43 1.16
C LEU A 92 2.88 -1.31 -0.06
N ALA A 93 3.62 -2.40 0.15
CA ALA A 93 3.98 -3.30 -0.94
C ALA A 93 2.74 -3.94 -1.59
N HIS A 94 1.74 -4.33 -0.78
CA HIS A 94 0.49 -4.87 -1.26
C HIS A 94 -0.31 -3.84 -2.05
N THR A 95 -0.50 -2.64 -1.51
CA THR A 95 -1.27 -1.56 -2.15
C THR A 95 -0.64 -1.13 -3.47
N PHE A 96 0.69 -0.97 -3.52
CA PHE A 96 1.37 -0.65 -4.79
C PHE A 96 1.34 -1.80 -5.79
N ASN A 97 1.38 -3.06 -5.34
CA ASN A 97 1.17 -4.20 -6.24
C ASN A 97 -0.24 -4.17 -6.86
N TRP A 98 -1.24 -3.84 -6.08
CA TRP A 98 -2.61 -3.67 -6.56
C TRP A 98 -2.71 -2.50 -7.54
N ALA A 99 -2.12 -1.34 -7.21
CA ALA A 99 -2.08 -0.17 -8.08
C ALA A 99 -1.47 -0.48 -9.46
N ILE A 100 -0.33 -1.19 -9.49
CA ILE A 100 0.32 -1.63 -10.74
C ILE A 100 -0.62 -2.53 -11.55
N ARG A 101 -1.28 -3.50 -10.92
CA ARG A 101 -2.22 -4.39 -11.59
C ARG A 101 -3.46 -3.69 -12.13
N PHE A 102 -3.83 -2.56 -11.54
CA PHE A 102 -4.94 -1.72 -11.97
C PHE A 102 -4.50 -0.56 -12.88
N GLU A 103 -3.26 -0.61 -13.36
CA GLU A 103 -2.71 0.36 -14.32
C GLU A 103 -2.74 1.81 -13.82
N PHE A 104 -2.52 2.00 -12.51
CA PHE A 104 -2.21 3.32 -11.97
C PHE A 104 -0.75 3.68 -12.23
N ASP A 105 -0.47 4.95 -12.40
CA ASP A 105 0.88 5.46 -12.55
C ASP A 105 1.60 5.48 -11.20
N VAL A 106 2.45 4.48 -10.98
CA VAL A 106 3.19 4.30 -9.72
C VAL A 106 4.62 4.77 -9.92
N PRO A 107 5.12 5.74 -9.12
CA PRO A 107 6.51 6.18 -9.19
C PRO A 107 7.54 5.06 -8.95
N ASP A 108 8.68 5.12 -9.66
CA ASP A 108 9.73 4.09 -9.63
C ASP A 108 10.20 3.72 -8.23
N LYS A 109 10.31 4.70 -7.32
CA LYS A 109 10.69 4.47 -5.92
C LYS A 109 9.73 3.53 -5.19
N TYR A 110 8.43 3.61 -5.46
CA TYR A 110 7.42 2.71 -4.88
C TYR A 110 7.34 1.37 -5.60
N ILE A 111 7.65 1.34 -6.88
CA ILE A 111 7.87 0.08 -7.61
C ILE A 111 9.08 -0.66 -7.01
N ALA A 112 10.18 0.04 -6.73
CA ALA A 112 11.35 -0.53 -6.08
C ALA A 112 11.06 -1.05 -4.67
N LEU A 113 10.31 -0.30 -3.85
CA LEU A 113 9.84 -0.74 -2.53
C LEU A 113 9.01 -2.04 -2.64
N ARG A 114 8.01 -2.04 -3.49
CA ARG A 114 7.17 -3.21 -3.75
C ARG A 114 8.02 -4.42 -4.15
N ASN A 115 8.93 -4.26 -5.10
CA ASN A 115 9.76 -5.35 -5.59
C ASN A 115 10.66 -5.93 -4.49
N ARG A 116 11.29 -5.07 -3.69
CA ARG A 116 12.12 -5.47 -2.53
C ARG A 116 11.34 -6.38 -1.58
N HIS A 117 10.13 -5.99 -1.19
CA HIS A 117 9.34 -6.75 -0.22
C HIS A 117 8.72 -8.02 -0.81
N TYR A 118 8.42 -8.02 -2.10
CA TYR A 118 7.95 -9.22 -2.80
C TYR A 118 9.06 -10.29 -3.02
N LEU A 119 10.33 -9.92 -2.93
CA LEU A 119 11.43 -10.90 -2.95
C LEU A 119 11.59 -11.66 -1.62
N ARG A 120 10.90 -11.26 -0.56
CA ARG A 120 10.97 -11.98 0.73
C ARG A 120 10.38 -13.38 0.59
N PRO A 121 11.02 -14.40 1.21
CA PRO A 121 10.57 -15.79 1.09
C PRO A 121 9.10 -16.01 1.50
N ALA A 122 8.60 -15.26 2.49
CA ALA A 122 7.21 -15.33 2.91
C ALA A 122 6.25 -14.79 1.83
N ALA A 123 6.61 -13.69 1.17
CA ALA A 123 5.83 -13.14 0.07
C ALA A 123 5.81 -14.10 -1.14
N GLN A 124 6.95 -14.69 -1.49
CA GLN A 124 7.05 -15.69 -2.56
C GLN A 124 6.16 -16.90 -2.29
N ARG A 125 6.15 -17.42 -1.05
CA ARG A 125 5.23 -18.53 -0.69
C ARG A 125 3.77 -18.13 -0.78
N ALA A 126 3.41 -16.89 -0.38
CA ALA A 126 2.03 -16.41 -0.46
C ALA A 126 1.58 -16.27 -1.92
N MET A 127 2.43 -15.74 -2.80
CA MET A 127 2.12 -15.60 -4.23
C MET A 127 1.91 -16.95 -4.91
N ALA A 128 2.73 -17.95 -4.60
CA ALA A 128 2.59 -19.29 -5.15
C ALA A 128 1.28 -20.03 -4.79
N VAL A 129 0.50 -19.52 -3.85
CA VAL A 129 -0.82 -20.07 -3.47
C VAL A 129 -1.96 -19.46 -4.30
N VAL A 130 -1.74 -18.26 -4.88
CA VAL A 130 -2.77 -17.50 -5.61
C VAL A 130 -2.61 -17.60 -7.14
N GLU A 131 -1.51 -18.20 -7.62
CA GLU A 131 -1.29 -18.56 -9.03
C GLU A 131 -1.89 -19.95 -9.35
#